data_325103888145095022d810381223905a
#
_entry.id   325103888145095022d810381223905a
#
_cell.length_a   1.000
_cell.length_b   1.000
_cell.length_c   1.000
_cell.angle_alpha   90.00
_cell.angle_beta   90.00
_cell.angle_gamma   90.00
#
_symmetry.space_group_name_H-M   'P 1'
#
loop_
_entity.id
_entity.type
_entity.pdbx_description
1 polymer ?
#
loop_
_entity_poly.entity_id
_entity_poly.type
_entity_poly.pdbx_seq_one_letter_code
_entity_poly.pdbx_strand_id
1 'polypeptide(L)'
;HTVFSDGLVWPDARIYEAWQEGLDAIAITDHIEHRINKDILKGDLNESYKIAKKAADDMDFIVIPGAEITRFKPLGHLNALFVRDVNLMEKENPVESIAEAKRQGAFIVWNHPGWPDHRATLYPIHEQLIQEDMIDGIEVMSYKDFYPIALEWCSCFKKAFMASSDAHCVLSGIYRKGLRPLTLVFSEERSEKGIREALFAGRTAALFDGKIAGEEKCLTLLVKACIRVKRMRNTCLEVTNISDIPFVIYCENNLYLLPE
;
A
#
# COMPACT_ATOMS: atom_id res chain seq x y z
N HIS A 1 -5.86 -9.81 -1.02
CA HIS A 1 -6.14 -11.11 -1.64
C HIS A 1 -7.57 -11.53 -1.38
N THR A 2 -8.15 -12.33 -2.28
CA THR A 2 -9.52 -12.84 -2.21
C THR A 2 -9.55 -14.35 -2.49
N VAL A 3 -10.76 -14.94 -2.49
CA VAL A 3 -10.94 -16.37 -2.87
C VAL A 3 -10.51 -16.70 -4.31
N PHE A 4 -10.23 -15.70 -5.14
CA PHE A 4 -9.70 -15.89 -6.50
C PHE A 4 -8.21 -16.23 -6.52
N SER A 5 -7.49 -16.01 -5.42
CA SER A 5 -6.14 -16.52 -5.19
C SER A 5 -6.12 -17.48 -4.00
N ASP A 6 -5.51 -17.12 -2.91
CA ASP A 6 -5.41 -17.90 -1.67
C ASP A 6 -6.01 -17.18 -0.46
N GLY A 7 -6.68 -16.04 -0.68
CA GLY A 7 -7.44 -15.35 0.34
C GLY A 7 -8.73 -16.09 0.70
N LEU A 8 -9.25 -15.84 1.88
CA LEU A 8 -10.45 -16.48 2.43
C LEU A 8 -11.72 -15.62 2.31
N VAL A 9 -11.61 -14.42 1.74
CA VAL A 9 -12.68 -13.43 1.70
C VAL A 9 -13.13 -13.19 0.26
N TRP A 10 -14.43 -13.11 0.04
CA TRP A 10 -14.99 -12.73 -1.25
C TRP A 10 -14.70 -11.27 -1.57
N PRO A 11 -14.55 -10.89 -2.87
CA PRO A 11 -14.18 -9.52 -3.24
C PRO A 11 -15.15 -8.45 -2.73
N ASP A 12 -16.46 -8.70 -2.76
CA ASP A 12 -17.49 -7.80 -2.23
C ASP A 12 -17.38 -7.64 -0.71
N ALA A 13 -17.19 -8.73 0.02
CA ALA A 13 -16.98 -8.69 1.47
C ALA A 13 -15.69 -7.92 1.83
N ARG A 14 -14.62 -8.04 1.01
CA ARG A 14 -13.38 -7.28 1.17
C ARG A 14 -13.61 -5.78 1.06
N ILE A 15 -14.51 -5.33 0.17
CA ILE A 15 -14.87 -3.92 0.03
C ILE A 15 -15.56 -3.42 1.32
N TYR A 16 -16.54 -4.15 1.83
CA TYR A 16 -17.23 -3.77 3.06
C TYR A 16 -16.30 -3.70 4.27
N GLU A 17 -15.38 -4.65 4.42
CA GLU A 17 -14.35 -4.61 5.47
C GLU A 17 -13.49 -3.35 5.37
N ALA A 18 -12.96 -3.07 4.19
CA ALA A 18 -12.08 -1.92 3.95
C ALA A 18 -12.80 -0.59 4.23
N TRP A 19 -14.04 -0.48 3.78
CA TRP A 19 -14.89 0.69 4.06
C TRP A 19 -15.19 0.86 5.56
N GLN A 20 -15.55 -0.22 6.25
CA GLN A 20 -15.81 -0.19 7.70
C GLN A 20 -14.57 0.18 8.52
N GLU A 21 -13.40 -0.15 8.01
CA GLU A 21 -12.12 0.24 8.60
C GLU A 21 -11.72 1.70 8.30
N GLY A 22 -12.53 2.44 7.54
CA GLY A 22 -12.32 3.87 7.23
C GLY A 22 -11.28 4.11 6.13
N LEU A 23 -11.00 3.12 5.26
CA LEU A 23 -10.19 3.36 4.08
C LEU A 23 -10.96 4.14 3.02
N ASP A 24 -10.25 4.96 2.24
CA ASP A 24 -10.81 5.65 1.06
C ASP A 24 -10.72 4.79 -0.21
N ALA A 25 -9.72 3.91 -0.25
CA ALA A 25 -9.44 3.07 -1.39
C ALA A 25 -8.77 1.75 -1.00
N ILE A 26 -8.96 0.72 -1.83
CA ILE A 26 -8.12 -0.49 -1.82
C ILE A 26 -7.75 -0.90 -3.24
N ALA A 27 -6.65 -1.63 -3.38
CA ALA A 27 -6.34 -2.39 -4.59
C ALA A 27 -6.71 -3.86 -4.40
N ILE A 28 -7.31 -4.46 -5.41
CA ILE A 28 -7.50 -5.91 -5.49
C ILE A 28 -6.28 -6.48 -6.20
N THR A 29 -5.48 -7.26 -5.47
CA THR A 29 -4.16 -7.75 -5.93
C THR A 29 -4.04 -9.25 -5.70
N ASP A 30 -4.99 -10.02 -6.24
CA ASP A 30 -4.92 -11.48 -6.20
C ASP A 30 -3.67 -11.99 -6.94
N HIS A 31 -3.08 -13.07 -6.44
CA HIS A 31 -1.95 -13.73 -7.08
C HIS A 31 -2.30 -14.21 -8.49
N ILE A 32 -1.42 -13.96 -9.46
CA ILE A 32 -1.54 -14.49 -10.82
C ILE A 32 -1.26 -15.98 -10.81
N GLU A 33 -0.20 -16.42 -10.14
CA GLU A 33 0.32 -17.77 -10.19
C GLU A 33 -0.21 -18.69 -9.06
N HIS A 34 -0.48 -18.12 -7.89
CA HIS A 34 -0.90 -18.88 -6.72
C HIS A 34 -2.41 -18.78 -6.49
N ARG A 35 -3.16 -19.66 -7.19
CA ARG A 35 -4.63 -19.70 -7.18
C ARG A 35 -5.10 -21.07 -6.69
N ILE A 36 -5.36 -21.20 -5.39
CA ILE A 36 -5.74 -22.48 -4.77
C ILE A 36 -7.12 -22.97 -5.21
N ASN A 37 -8.01 -22.05 -5.60
CA ASN A 37 -9.38 -22.34 -6.02
C ASN A 37 -9.56 -22.34 -7.54
N LYS A 38 -8.48 -22.37 -8.35
CA LYS A 38 -8.53 -22.25 -9.82
C LYS A 38 -9.40 -23.29 -10.52
N ASP A 39 -9.60 -24.46 -9.91
CA ASP A 39 -10.45 -25.52 -10.47
C ASP A 39 -11.94 -25.24 -10.33
N ILE A 40 -12.31 -24.38 -9.36
CA ILE A 40 -13.68 -23.95 -9.06
C ILE A 40 -13.92 -22.56 -9.67
N LEU A 41 -13.04 -21.61 -9.38
CA LEU A 41 -13.10 -20.22 -9.86
C LEU A 41 -12.24 -20.11 -11.13
N LYS A 42 -12.81 -20.56 -12.24
CA LYS A 42 -12.15 -20.58 -13.56
C LYS A 42 -12.38 -19.27 -14.31
N GLY A 43 -11.44 -18.94 -15.18
CA GLY A 43 -11.64 -17.92 -16.21
C GLY A 43 -10.85 -16.64 -15.96
N ASP A 44 -11.51 -15.52 -16.13
CA ASP A 44 -10.92 -14.18 -16.20
C ASP A 44 -10.27 -13.75 -14.88
N LEU A 45 -8.97 -13.45 -14.93
CA LEU A 45 -8.21 -12.95 -13.77
C LEU A 45 -8.64 -11.56 -13.30
N ASN A 46 -9.44 -10.87 -14.10
CA ASN A 46 -10.02 -9.56 -13.71
C ASN A 46 -11.32 -9.71 -12.92
N GLU A 47 -11.84 -10.94 -12.71
CA GLU A 47 -13.17 -11.13 -12.14
C GLU A 47 -13.27 -10.66 -10.69
N SER A 48 -12.24 -10.90 -9.89
CA SER A 48 -12.21 -10.42 -8.50
C SER A 48 -12.34 -8.89 -8.41
N TYR A 49 -11.61 -8.17 -9.28
CA TYR A 49 -11.75 -6.72 -9.38
C TYR A 49 -13.15 -6.30 -9.83
N LYS A 50 -13.74 -6.96 -10.84
CA LYS A 50 -15.08 -6.62 -11.35
C LYS A 50 -16.15 -6.76 -10.25
N ILE A 51 -16.09 -7.85 -9.48
CA ILE A 51 -17.00 -8.08 -8.34
C ILE A 51 -16.79 -7.00 -7.28
N ALA A 52 -15.54 -6.74 -6.89
CA ALA A 52 -15.21 -5.70 -5.93
C ALA A 52 -15.67 -4.31 -6.38
N LYS A 53 -15.40 -3.95 -7.64
CA LYS A 53 -15.80 -2.67 -8.23
C LYS A 53 -17.32 -2.49 -8.20
N LYS A 54 -18.06 -3.52 -8.59
CA LYS A 54 -19.52 -3.52 -8.56
C LYS A 54 -20.06 -3.37 -7.13
N ALA A 55 -19.44 -3.99 -6.14
CA ALA A 55 -19.85 -3.84 -4.73
C ALA A 55 -19.63 -2.41 -4.20
N ALA A 56 -18.71 -1.66 -4.80
CA ALA A 56 -18.42 -0.28 -4.44
C ALA A 56 -19.21 0.77 -5.24
N ASP A 57 -20.03 0.38 -6.25
CA ASP A 57 -20.69 1.33 -7.16
C ASP A 57 -21.60 2.35 -6.45
N ASP A 58 -22.27 1.92 -5.37
CA ASP A 58 -23.14 2.77 -4.55
C ASP A 58 -22.44 3.33 -3.29
N MET A 59 -21.11 3.14 -3.19
CA MET A 59 -20.32 3.56 -2.05
C MET A 59 -19.37 4.68 -2.45
N ASP A 60 -19.11 5.61 -1.54
CA ASP A 60 -18.01 6.57 -1.69
C ASP A 60 -16.68 5.89 -1.37
N PHE A 61 -16.28 4.95 -2.25
CA PHE A 61 -15.12 4.09 -2.07
C PHE A 61 -14.43 3.79 -3.40
N ILE A 62 -13.10 3.86 -3.43
CA ILE A 62 -12.31 3.67 -4.65
C ILE A 62 -11.73 2.26 -4.68
N VAL A 63 -11.96 1.54 -5.78
CA VAL A 63 -11.38 0.21 -6.01
C VAL A 63 -10.40 0.29 -7.17
N ILE A 64 -9.14 -0.03 -6.89
CA ILE A 64 -8.03 0.01 -7.85
C ILE A 64 -7.83 -1.39 -8.44
N PRO A 65 -7.83 -1.53 -9.78
CA PRO A 65 -7.50 -2.80 -10.42
C PRO A 65 -6.02 -3.13 -10.25
N GLY A 66 -5.71 -4.38 -9.94
CA GLY A 66 -4.32 -4.83 -9.77
C GLY A 66 -4.20 -6.34 -9.77
N ALA A 67 -2.98 -6.80 -9.63
CA ALA A 67 -2.64 -8.20 -9.45
C ALA A 67 -1.27 -8.32 -8.78
N GLU A 68 -1.00 -9.46 -8.15
CA GLU A 68 0.31 -9.77 -7.62
C GLU A 68 1.04 -10.79 -8.50
N ILE A 69 2.22 -10.40 -8.97
CA ILE A 69 3.21 -11.29 -9.61
C ILE A 69 3.98 -11.98 -8.50
N THR A 70 3.78 -13.29 -8.37
CA THR A 70 4.26 -14.08 -7.23
C THR A 70 5.38 -15.00 -7.65
N ARG A 71 6.57 -14.81 -7.10
CA ARG A 71 7.75 -15.65 -7.36
C ARG A 71 8.53 -15.92 -6.07
N PHE A 72 9.30 -17.00 -6.10
CA PHE A 72 10.31 -17.25 -5.08
C PHE A 72 11.54 -16.35 -5.27
N LYS A 73 12.53 -16.51 -4.38
CA LYS A 73 13.84 -15.87 -4.55
C LYS A 73 14.41 -16.14 -5.96
N PRO A 74 15.09 -15.16 -6.57
CA PRO A 74 15.50 -13.88 -5.97
C PRO A 74 14.47 -12.76 -6.10
N LEU A 75 13.42 -12.87 -6.93
CA LEU A 75 12.52 -11.77 -7.25
C LEU A 75 11.54 -11.43 -6.10
N GLY A 76 10.92 -12.44 -5.48
CA GLY A 76 9.85 -12.21 -4.50
C GLY A 76 8.54 -11.81 -5.17
N HIS A 77 7.74 -11.01 -4.47
CA HIS A 77 6.40 -10.62 -4.88
C HIS A 77 6.34 -9.15 -5.30
N LEU A 78 5.58 -8.86 -6.34
CA LEU A 78 5.35 -7.51 -6.81
C LEU A 78 3.88 -7.26 -7.12
N ASN A 79 3.30 -6.21 -6.56
CA ASN A 79 1.98 -5.74 -6.95
C ASN A 79 2.06 -4.84 -8.19
N ALA A 80 1.20 -5.10 -9.15
CA ALA A 80 0.95 -4.22 -10.28
C ALA A 80 -0.42 -3.54 -10.08
N LEU A 81 -0.44 -2.24 -9.87
CA LEU A 81 -1.65 -1.45 -9.66
C LEU A 81 -2.05 -0.74 -10.95
N PHE A 82 -3.36 -0.48 -11.13
CA PHE A 82 -3.94 0.18 -12.32
C PHE A 82 -3.80 -0.64 -13.61
N VAL A 83 -3.80 -1.96 -13.50
CA VAL A 83 -3.75 -2.89 -14.63
C VAL A 83 -5.11 -2.96 -15.29
N ARG A 84 -5.15 -2.90 -16.63
CA ARG A 84 -6.40 -2.99 -17.41
C ARG A 84 -6.84 -4.42 -17.65
N ASP A 85 -5.90 -5.32 -17.88
CA ASP A 85 -6.14 -6.72 -18.16
C ASP A 85 -5.04 -7.60 -17.57
N VAL A 86 -5.36 -8.24 -16.45
CA VAL A 86 -4.45 -9.13 -15.72
C VAL A 86 -4.13 -10.40 -16.51
N ASN A 87 -5.04 -10.88 -17.38
CA ASN A 87 -4.80 -12.09 -18.16
C ASN A 87 -3.57 -11.97 -19.07
N LEU A 88 -3.28 -10.78 -19.55
CA LEU A 88 -2.10 -10.52 -20.38
C LEU A 88 -0.79 -10.61 -19.61
N MET A 89 -0.86 -10.52 -18.28
CA MET A 89 0.31 -10.61 -17.40
C MET A 89 0.65 -12.05 -17.00
N GLU A 90 -0.22 -13.04 -17.28
CA GLU A 90 0.05 -14.45 -16.97
C GLU A 90 1.15 -14.97 -17.91
N LYS A 91 2.42 -14.80 -17.52
CA LYS A 91 3.61 -15.22 -18.26
C LYS A 91 4.47 -16.15 -17.41
N GLU A 92 5.18 -17.07 -18.06
CA GLU A 92 6.14 -17.95 -17.39
C GLU A 92 7.32 -17.13 -16.82
N ASN A 93 7.86 -16.22 -17.64
CA ASN A 93 8.94 -15.31 -17.23
C ASN A 93 8.35 -14.10 -16.46
N PRO A 94 8.70 -13.89 -15.18
CA PRO A 94 8.17 -12.79 -14.41
C PRO A 94 8.57 -11.40 -14.92
N VAL A 95 9.71 -11.27 -15.57
CA VAL A 95 10.14 -9.99 -16.17
C VAL A 95 9.20 -9.60 -17.31
N GLU A 96 8.71 -10.58 -18.08
CA GLU A 96 7.70 -10.33 -19.11
C GLU A 96 6.34 -9.94 -18.52
N SER A 97 5.96 -10.52 -17.35
CA SER A 97 4.76 -10.12 -16.61
C SER A 97 4.85 -8.67 -16.17
N ILE A 98 6.01 -8.26 -15.60
CA ILE A 98 6.29 -6.88 -15.17
C ILE A 98 6.27 -5.93 -16.39
N ALA A 99 6.94 -6.30 -17.49
CA ALA A 99 6.98 -5.50 -18.70
C ALA A 99 5.58 -5.30 -19.29
N GLU A 100 4.74 -6.33 -19.30
CA GLU A 100 3.35 -6.23 -19.73
C GLU A 100 2.54 -5.29 -18.82
N ALA A 101 2.69 -5.41 -17.49
CA ALA A 101 2.06 -4.49 -16.55
C ALA A 101 2.48 -3.02 -16.80
N LYS A 102 3.77 -2.77 -16.99
CA LYS A 102 4.30 -1.43 -17.33
C LYS A 102 3.75 -0.93 -18.67
N ARG A 103 3.62 -1.79 -19.69
CA ARG A 103 3.01 -1.45 -20.97
C ARG A 103 1.55 -1.00 -20.81
N GLN A 104 0.84 -1.55 -19.85
CA GLN A 104 -0.52 -1.12 -19.48
C GLN A 104 -0.55 0.16 -18.64
N GLY A 105 0.61 0.66 -18.21
CA GLY A 105 0.77 1.84 -17.39
C GLY A 105 0.62 1.56 -15.88
N ALA A 106 0.88 0.34 -15.45
CA ALA A 106 0.82 -0.04 -14.05
C ALA A 106 1.90 0.66 -13.20
N PHE A 107 1.55 0.89 -11.93
CA PHE A 107 2.46 1.24 -10.85
C PHE A 107 2.90 -0.05 -10.16
N ILE A 108 4.19 -0.33 -10.16
CA ILE A 108 4.75 -1.57 -9.62
C ILE A 108 5.31 -1.36 -8.22
N VAL A 109 4.86 -2.17 -7.27
CA VAL A 109 5.33 -2.16 -5.89
C VAL A 109 6.12 -3.45 -5.62
N TRP A 110 7.33 -3.34 -5.08
CA TRP A 110 8.03 -4.48 -4.50
C TRP A 110 7.48 -4.74 -3.09
N ASN A 111 6.77 -5.86 -2.94
CA ASN A 111 6.07 -6.22 -1.71
C ASN A 111 7.03 -6.82 -0.68
N HIS A 112 6.75 -6.59 0.61
CA HIS A 112 7.33 -7.25 1.79
C HIS A 112 8.76 -7.82 1.55
N PRO A 113 9.79 -6.97 1.38
CA PRO A 113 11.15 -7.40 0.99
C PRO A 113 11.79 -8.45 1.91
N GLY A 114 11.29 -8.58 3.14
CA GLY A 114 11.72 -9.57 4.12
C GLY A 114 11.06 -10.94 3.95
N TRP A 115 10.26 -11.17 2.89
CA TRP A 115 9.68 -12.48 2.57
C TRP A 115 9.71 -12.70 1.05
N PRO A 116 10.08 -13.87 0.57
CA PRO A 116 10.55 -15.08 1.27
C PRO A 116 12.03 -15.01 1.75
N ASP A 117 12.62 -13.85 1.76
CA ASP A 117 13.97 -13.61 2.24
C ASP A 117 13.99 -12.80 3.55
N HIS A 118 14.03 -13.46 4.69
CA HIS A 118 14.02 -12.84 6.02
C HIS A 118 15.11 -11.78 6.27
N ARG A 119 16.08 -11.64 5.35
CA ARG A 119 17.14 -10.62 5.43
C ARG A 119 16.78 -9.35 4.64
N ALA A 120 15.69 -9.38 3.87
CA ALA A 120 15.36 -8.29 2.94
C ALA A 120 16.57 -7.94 2.05
N THR A 121 17.02 -8.91 1.22
CA THR A 121 18.23 -8.74 0.40
C THR A 121 17.88 -8.05 -0.92
N LEU A 122 18.63 -7.00 -1.26
CA LEU A 122 18.58 -6.40 -2.60
C LEU A 122 19.38 -7.29 -3.55
N TYR A 123 18.69 -8.12 -4.33
CA TYR A 123 19.30 -8.98 -5.33
C TYR A 123 19.57 -8.22 -6.63
N PRO A 124 20.52 -8.69 -7.50
CA PRO A 124 20.79 -8.04 -8.79
C PRO A 124 19.56 -7.82 -9.67
N ILE A 125 18.58 -8.70 -9.61
CA ILE A 125 17.33 -8.54 -10.35
C ILE A 125 16.54 -7.31 -9.89
N HIS A 126 16.52 -7.01 -8.59
CA HIS A 126 15.85 -5.82 -8.07
C HIS A 126 16.61 -4.56 -8.50
N GLU A 127 17.95 -4.57 -8.43
CA GLU A 127 18.78 -3.44 -8.90
C GLU A 127 18.52 -3.16 -10.38
N GLN A 128 18.47 -4.21 -11.20
CA GLN A 128 18.14 -4.07 -12.61
C GLN A 128 16.76 -3.47 -12.82
N LEU A 129 15.72 -4.02 -12.19
CA LEU A 129 14.33 -3.55 -12.32
C LEU A 129 14.17 -2.10 -11.83
N ILE A 130 14.91 -1.70 -10.79
CA ILE A 130 14.92 -0.34 -10.28
C ILE A 130 15.59 0.62 -11.29
N GLN A 131 16.74 0.22 -11.86
CA GLN A 131 17.46 1.01 -12.86
C GLN A 131 16.68 1.17 -14.18
N GLU A 132 15.88 0.18 -14.54
CA GLU A 132 15.02 0.19 -15.73
C GLU A 132 13.66 0.86 -15.48
N ASP A 133 13.45 1.49 -14.31
CA ASP A 133 12.16 2.08 -13.87
C ASP A 133 10.98 1.11 -13.93
N MET A 134 11.24 -0.17 -13.68
CA MET A 134 10.23 -1.22 -13.62
C MET A 134 9.60 -1.36 -12.23
N ILE A 135 10.22 -0.83 -11.18
CA ILE A 135 9.69 -0.73 -9.82
C ILE A 135 9.47 0.74 -9.47
N ASP A 136 8.27 1.09 -9.03
CA ASP A 136 7.87 2.47 -8.71
C ASP A 136 7.79 2.72 -7.20
N GLY A 137 7.47 1.71 -6.41
CA GLY A 137 7.36 1.79 -4.95
C GLY A 137 7.92 0.55 -4.26
N ILE A 138 8.25 0.67 -2.98
CA ILE A 138 8.76 -0.43 -2.15
C ILE A 138 7.99 -0.44 -0.83
N GLU A 139 7.53 -1.59 -0.38
CA GLU A 139 6.93 -1.72 0.93
C GLU A 139 7.98 -1.59 2.04
N VAL A 140 7.81 -0.60 2.87
CA VAL A 140 8.62 -0.41 4.08
C VAL A 140 7.94 -1.01 5.31
N MET A 141 6.64 -1.26 5.21
CA MET A 141 5.81 -1.94 6.21
C MET A 141 4.80 -2.83 5.49
N SER A 142 4.65 -4.07 5.94
CA SER A 142 3.68 -5.00 5.37
C SER A 142 3.23 -6.02 6.41
N TYR A 143 1.96 -6.39 6.41
CA TYR A 143 1.36 -7.30 7.38
C TYR A 143 1.64 -6.85 8.83
N LYS A 144 2.63 -7.40 9.52
CA LYS A 144 3.05 -7.03 10.88
C LYS A 144 4.55 -6.66 10.95
N ASP A 145 5.19 -6.58 9.79
CA ASP A 145 6.62 -6.37 9.69
C ASP A 145 6.97 -4.96 9.26
N PHE A 146 8.11 -4.49 9.74
CA PHE A 146 8.75 -3.25 9.37
C PHE A 146 10.14 -3.55 8.80
N TYR A 147 10.46 -3.00 7.63
CA TYR A 147 11.70 -3.22 6.90
C TYR A 147 12.57 -1.94 6.89
N PRO A 148 13.41 -1.71 7.92
CA PRO A 148 14.22 -0.48 8.00
C PRO A 148 15.11 -0.25 6.78
N ILE A 149 15.67 -1.30 6.19
CA ILE A 149 16.52 -1.20 5.00
C ILE A 149 15.75 -0.70 3.78
N ALA A 150 14.46 -0.98 3.69
CA ALA A 150 13.62 -0.50 2.59
C ALA A 150 13.42 1.02 2.62
N LEU A 151 13.53 1.67 3.79
CA LEU A 151 13.54 3.14 3.89
C LEU A 151 14.74 3.74 3.15
N GLU A 152 15.90 3.11 3.30
CA GLU A 152 17.12 3.53 2.60
C GLU A 152 16.96 3.35 1.09
N TRP A 153 16.39 2.23 0.66
CA TRP A 153 16.15 1.97 -0.77
C TRP A 153 15.15 2.97 -1.37
N CYS A 154 14.03 3.24 -0.68
CA CYS A 154 13.08 4.26 -1.14
C CYS A 154 13.76 5.61 -1.33
N SER A 155 14.56 6.05 -0.35
CA SER A 155 15.26 7.34 -0.39
C SER A 155 16.37 7.37 -1.46
N CYS A 156 17.22 6.33 -1.53
CA CYS A 156 18.33 6.27 -2.49
C CYS A 156 17.86 6.17 -3.94
N PHE A 157 16.84 5.34 -4.19
CA PHE A 157 16.32 5.09 -5.54
C PHE A 157 15.13 5.97 -5.91
N LYS A 158 14.69 6.87 -5.01
CA LYS A 158 13.54 7.77 -5.19
C LYS A 158 12.27 7.00 -5.55
N LYS A 159 11.99 5.92 -4.81
CA LYS A 159 10.78 5.11 -4.95
C LYS A 159 9.76 5.50 -3.89
N ALA A 160 8.47 5.32 -4.20
CA ALA A 160 7.39 5.63 -3.28
C ALA A 160 7.45 4.73 -2.02
N PHE A 161 7.20 5.33 -0.86
CA PHE A 161 7.09 4.61 0.41
C PHE A 161 5.72 3.97 0.50
N MET A 162 5.67 2.64 0.53
CA MET A 162 4.43 1.88 0.54
C MET A 162 4.26 1.09 1.84
N ALA A 163 3.01 0.90 2.22
CA ALA A 163 2.62 -0.05 3.25
C ALA A 163 1.29 -0.70 2.88
N SER A 164 1.16 -1.99 3.10
CA SER A 164 -0.07 -2.73 2.83
C SER A 164 -0.33 -3.82 3.86
N SER A 165 -1.57 -4.27 3.91
CA SER A 165 -1.98 -5.30 4.87
C SER A 165 -1.63 -6.70 4.43
N ASP A 166 -1.45 -6.94 3.15
CA ASP A 166 -1.29 -8.30 2.59
C ASP A 166 -2.38 -9.26 3.12
N ALA A 167 -3.63 -8.78 3.10
CA ALA A 167 -4.72 -9.42 3.84
C ALA A 167 -5.28 -10.62 3.09
N HIS A 168 -5.08 -11.81 3.66
CA HIS A 168 -5.64 -13.09 3.17
C HIS A 168 -6.90 -13.52 3.92
N CYS A 169 -7.04 -13.10 5.18
CA CYS A 169 -8.20 -13.39 6.04
C CYS A 169 -9.04 -12.13 6.29
N VAL A 170 -10.09 -12.25 7.07
CA VAL A 170 -10.86 -11.10 7.56
C VAL A 170 -9.95 -10.15 8.37
N LEU A 171 -10.02 -8.86 8.10
CA LEU A 171 -9.13 -7.85 8.71
C LEU A 171 -9.23 -7.83 10.24
N SER A 172 -10.44 -7.93 10.78
CA SER A 172 -10.68 -7.95 12.24
C SER A 172 -10.06 -9.16 12.96
N GLY A 173 -9.75 -10.23 12.24
CA GLY A 173 -9.04 -11.40 12.77
C GLY A 173 -7.52 -11.22 12.83
N ILE A 174 -6.98 -10.24 12.09
CA ILE A 174 -5.53 -10.01 11.97
C ILE A 174 -5.10 -8.80 12.79
N TYR A 175 -5.86 -7.71 12.69
CA TYR A 175 -5.53 -6.41 13.27
C TYR A 175 -6.56 -5.96 14.30
N ARG A 176 -6.11 -5.22 15.31
CA ARG A 176 -7.02 -4.38 16.08
C ARG A 176 -7.44 -3.19 15.22
N LYS A 177 -8.66 -2.69 15.42
CA LYS A 177 -9.19 -1.56 14.66
C LYS A 177 -8.18 -0.41 14.61
N GLY A 178 -7.89 0.08 13.40
CA GLY A 178 -6.97 1.21 13.17
C GLY A 178 -5.47 0.88 13.22
N LEU A 179 -5.06 -0.38 13.46
CA LEU A 179 -3.65 -0.75 13.60
C LEU A 179 -3.10 -1.58 12.43
N ARG A 180 -3.70 -1.52 11.25
CA ARG A 180 -3.17 -2.18 10.06
C ARG A 180 -2.18 -1.28 9.31
N PRO A 181 -1.23 -1.86 8.56
CA PRO A 181 -0.41 -1.09 7.63
C PRO A 181 -1.28 -0.49 6.53
N LEU A 182 -1.02 0.77 6.20
CA LEU A 182 -1.67 1.46 5.09
C LEU A 182 -0.75 2.53 4.49
N THR A 183 -0.98 2.84 3.23
CA THR A 183 -0.32 3.95 2.54
C THR A 183 -1.19 5.19 2.60
N LEU A 184 -0.68 6.27 3.20
CA LEU A 184 -1.25 7.60 3.05
C LEU A 184 -0.84 8.15 1.69
N VAL A 185 -1.82 8.60 0.91
CA VAL A 185 -1.61 9.15 -0.43
C VAL A 185 -1.98 10.62 -0.44
N PHE A 186 -1.01 11.49 -0.72
CA PHE A 186 -1.24 12.95 -0.75
C PHE A 186 -1.70 13.37 -2.15
N SER A 187 -2.99 13.19 -2.39
CA SER A 187 -3.65 13.50 -3.66
C SER A 187 -4.37 14.86 -3.63
N GLU A 188 -4.45 15.52 -4.78
CA GLU A 188 -5.20 16.77 -4.93
C GLU A 188 -6.72 16.51 -5.05
N GLU A 189 -7.10 15.31 -5.53
CA GLU A 189 -8.49 14.90 -5.64
C GLU A 189 -8.69 13.48 -5.13
N ARG A 190 -9.85 13.21 -4.52
CA ARG A 190 -10.24 11.87 -4.06
C ARG A 190 -10.82 11.08 -5.23
N SER A 191 -9.92 10.58 -6.11
CA SER A 191 -10.26 9.79 -7.28
C SER A 191 -9.17 8.75 -7.60
N GLU A 192 -9.52 7.71 -8.37
CA GLU A 192 -8.53 6.74 -8.85
C GLU A 192 -7.39 7.44 -9.62
N LYS A 193 -7.73 8.43 -10.46
CA LYS A 193 -6.77 9.22 -11.21
C LYS A 193 -5.85 10.04 -10.30
N GLY A 194 -6.40 10.69 -9.26
CA GLY A 194 -5.63 11.46 -8.29
C GLY A 194 -4.70 10.57 -7.47
N ILE A 195 -5.19 9.40 -7.02
CA ILE A 195 -4.36 8.41 -6.33
C ILE A 195 -3.21 7.95 -7.24
N ARG A 196 -3.52 7.59 -8.50
CA ARG A 196 -2.51 7.16 -9.47
C ARG A 196 -1.43 8.21 -9.67
N GLU A 197 -1.82 9.46 -9.89
CA GLU A 197 -0.90 10.58 -10.09
C GLU A 197 0.00 10.79 -8.86
N ALA A 198 -0.58 10.76 -7.65
CA ALA A 198 0.17 10.95 -6.41
C ALA A 198 1.17 9.81 -6.15
N LEU A 199 0.79 8.55 -6.45
CA LEU A 199 1.69 7.39 -6.35
C LEU A 199 2.90 7.55 -7.27
N PHE A 200 2.69 7.85 -8.55
CA PHE A 200 3.79 8.06 -9.51
C PHE A 200 4.65 9.28 -9.17
N ALA A 201 4.10 10.27 -8.49
CA ALA A 201 4.84 11.43 -7.99
C ALA A 201 5.57 11.18 -6.66
N GLY A 202 5.47 9.95 -6.09
CA GLY A 202 6.08 9.61 -4.82
C GLY A 202 5.47 10.34 -3.61
N ARG A 203 4.26 10.90 -3.75
CA ARG A 203 3.56 11.61 -2.67
C ARG A 203 2.82 10.62 -1.78
N THR A 204 3.60 9.82 -1.04
CA THR A 204 3.12 8.77 -0.15
C THR A 204 3.80 8.79 1.20
N ALA A 205 3.16 8.19 2.19
CA ALA A 205 3.77 7.80 3.44
C ALA A 205 3.19 6.47 3.93
N ALA A 206 4.04 5.62 4.44
CA ALA A 206 3.67 4.34 5.05
C ALA A 206 3.28 4.57 6.52
N LEU A 207 2.14 4.06 6.94
CA LEU A 207 1.66 4.15 8.32
C LEU A 207 1.38 2.75 8.87
N PHE A 208 1.94 2.43 10.03
CA PHE A 208 1.65 1.21 10.77
C PHE A 208 2.00 1.37 12.26
N ASP A 209 1.09 0.94 13.13
CA ASP A 209 1.28 0.88 14.58
C ASP A 209 1.85 2.20 15.17
N GLY A 210 1.26 3.32 14.78
CA GLY A 210 1.66 4.65 15.24
C GLY A 210 3.01 5.15 14.69
N LYS A 211 3.60 4.44 13.74
CA LYS A 211 4.83 4.84 13.04
C LYS A 211 4.49 5.28 11.63
N ILE A 212 5.11 6.37 11.20
CA ILE A 212 4.96 6.88 9.85
C ILE A 212 6.35 7.03 9.19
N ALA A 213 6.44 6.65 7.93
CA ALA A 213 7.65 6.76 7.13
C ALA A 213 7.32 7.28 5.73
N GLY A 214 8.10 8.23 5.24
CA GLY A 214 7.91 8.87 3.94
C GLY A 214 8.90 9.98 3.71
N GLU A 215 8.80 10.65 2.58
CA GLU A 215 9.60 11.83 2.27
C GLU A 215 9.35 12.95 3.31
N GLU A 216 10.43 13.57 3.79
CA GLU A 216 10.37 14.64 4.80
C GLU A 216 9.38 15.76 4.41
N LYS A 217 9.36 16.11 3.12
CA LYS A 217 8.42 17.12 2.59
C LYS A 217 6.96 16.71 2.82
N CYS A 218 6.61 15.46 2.53
CA CYS A 218 5.25 14.96 2.69
C CYS A 218 4.87 14.88 4.17
N LEU A 219 5.77 14.34 5.01
CA LEU A 219 5.55 14.27 6.45
C LEU A 219 5.41 15.65 7.10
N THR A 220 6.23 16.61 6.67
CA THR A 220 6.13 17.99 7.15
C THR A 220 4.78 18.63 6.77
N LEU A 221 4.29 18.41 5.56
CA LEU A 221 2.99 18.90 5.12
C LEU A 221 1.86 18.26 5.91
N LEU A 222 1.93 16.95 6.16
CA LEU A 222 0.96 16.23 6.97
C LEU A 222 0.87 16.82 8.38
N VAL A 223 2.01 16.93 9.06
CA VAL A 223 2.04 17.50 10.43
C VAL A 223 1.49 18.92 10.46
N LYS A 224 1.86 19.77 9.48
CA LYS A 224 1.33 21.14 9.37
C LYS A 224 -0.17 21.18 9.10
N ALA A 225 -0.72 20.20 8.39
CA ALA A 225 -2.16 20.10 8.15
C ALA A 225 -2.94 19.62 9.38
N CYS A 226 -2.32 18.75 10.19
CA CYS A 226 -2.95 18.14 11.36
C CYS A 226 -2.76 18.93 12.66
N ILE A 227 -1.66 19.64 12.79
CA ILE A 227 -1.28 20.31 14.05
C ILE A 227 -1.29 21.83 13.90
N ARG A 228 -2.04 22.48 14.76
CA ARG A 228 -2.03 23.94 14.91
C ARG A 228 -1.21 24.34 16.14
N VAL A 229 -0.22 25.21 15.95
CA VAL A 229 0.59 25.76 17.04
C VAL A 229 0.33 27.25 17.18
N LYS A 230 -0.03 27.67 18.37
CA LYS A 230 -0.25 29.07 18.72
C LYS A 230 0.67 29.48 19.88
N ARG A 231 1.41 30.56 19.69
CA ARG A 231 2.23 31.11 20.76
C ARG A 231 1.33 31.88 21.73
N MET A 232 1.37 31.47 22.98
CA MET A 232 0.73 32.18 24.10
C MET A 232 1.70 33.18 24.73
N ARG A 233 1.29 33.86 25.78
CA ARG A 233 2.16 34.83 26.48
C ARG A 233 3.40 34.12 27.07
N ASN A 234 4.55 34.74 26.98
CA ASN A 234 5.86 34.25 27.43
C ASN A 234 6.37 33.02 26.63
N THR A 235 6.70 31.95 27.29
CA THR A 235 7.31 30.74 26.74
C THR A 235 6.30 29.62 26.48
N CYS A 236 5.00 29.85 26.64
CA CYS A 236 3.97 28.85 26.48
C CYS A 236 3.52 28.73 25.01
N LEU A 237 3.38 27.49 24.53
CA LEU A 237 2.75 27.15 23.27
C LEU A 237 1.45 26.39 23.53
N GLU A 238 0.40 26.76 22.82
CA GLU A 238 -0.82 25.97 22.70
C GLU A 238 -0.69 25.13 21.44
N VAL A 239 -0.78 23.82 21.60
CA VAL A 239 -0.71 22.85 20.49
C VAL A 239 -2.02 22.10 20.41
N THR A 240 -2.68 22.17 19.25
CA THR A 240 -3.99 21.56 19.03
C THR A 240 -3.89 20.58 17.85
N ASN A 241 -4.34 19.36 18.04
CA ASN A 241 -4.62 18.44 16.95
C ASN A 241 -5.98 18.80 16.32
N ILE A 242 -5.99 19.01 15.02
CA ILE A 242 -7.20 19.35 14.24
C ILE A 242 -7.54 18.26 13.24
N SER A 243 -6.99 17.06 13.43
CA SER A 243 -7.19 15.88 12.57
C SER A 243 -7.69 14.69 13.38
N ASP A 244 -8.07 13.65 12.69
CA ASP A 244 -8.41 12.32 13.21
C ASP A 244 -7.20 11.38 13.37
N ILE A 245 -5.98 11.90 13.23
CA ILE A 245 -4.75 11.17 13.45
C ILE A 245 -4.20 11.52 14.84
N PRO A 246 -4.08 10.59 15.79
CA PRO A 246 -3.49 10.88 17.08
C PRO A 246 -1.99 11.13 16.97
N PHE A 247 -1.49 12.15 17.66
CA PHE A 247 -0.07 12.48 17.71
C PHE A 247 0.48 12.40 19.12
N VAL A 248 1.75 12.03 19.23
CA VAL A 248 2.52 12.14 20.47
C VAL A 248 3.58 13.19 20.28
N ILE A 249 3.55 14.21 21.14
CA ILE A 249 4.57 15.26 21.17
C ILE A 249 5.56 14.96 22.29
N TYR A 250 6.83 15.01 21.93
CA TYR A 250 7.92 14.97 22.91
C TYR A 250 8.48 16.36 23.15
N CYS A 251 8.42 16.83 24.37
CA CYS A 251 8.93 18.14 24.77
C CYS A 251 9.58 18.06 26.16
N GLU A 252 10.82 18.53 26.28
CA GLU A 252 11.54 18.60 27.55
C GLU A 252 11.49 17.31 28.39
N ASN A 253 11.75 16.15 27.76
CA ASN A 253 11.67 14.80 28.33
C ASN A 253 10.25 14.35 28.78
N ASN A 254 9.21 15.04 28.39
CA ASN A 254 7.82 14.62 28.62
C ASN A 254 7.14 14.25 27.31
N LEU A 255 6.26 13.23 27.38
CA LEU A 255 5.39 12.83 26.30
C LEU A 255 3.98 13.38 26.54
N TYR A 256 3.42 14.01 25.53
CA TYR A 256 2.06 14.54 25.54
C TYR A 256 1.26 13.86 24.43
N LEU A 257 0.22 13.16 24.79
CA LEU A 257 -0.72 12.60 23.81
C LEU A 257 -1.64 13.75 23.35
N LEU A 258 -1.70 13.96 22.04
CA LEU A 258 -2.70 14.78 21.39
C LEU A 258 -3.72 13.85 20.75
N PRO A 259 -4.84 13.59 21.38
CA PRO A 259 -5.91 12.76 20.81
C PRO A 259 -6.53 13.44 19.57
N GLU A 260 -7.38 12.70 18.92
CA GLU A 260 -8.21 13.15 17.80
C GLU A 260 -9.04 14.39 18.16
#